data_088e866ad9ad7860c2eb26d718ade535
#
_entry.id   088e866ad9ad7860c2eb26d718ade535
#
_cell.length_a   1.000
_cell.length_b   1.000
_cell.length_c   1.000
_cell.angle_alpha   90.00
_cell.angle_beta   90.00
_cell.angle_gamma   90.00
#
_symmetry.space_group_name_H-M   'P 1'
#
loop_
_entity.id
_entity.type
_entity.pdbx_description
1 polymer ?
#
loop_
_entity_poly.entity_id
_entity_poly.type
_entity_poly.pdbx_seq_one_letter_code
_entity_poly.pdbx_strand_id
1 'polypeptide(L)'
;MHKILFFGLTDLLTELRRKFEPSTCQILSIHSATDFYSLAFSRVFDAWILDGSHEELKELTISELASSHSIPHLLVMAKEEDQKKYQWPCKHSFLDRSDVNGCSSLFRQLMHNKKEQGREKYFAGYMNQQPGIEAIVTKSPLMERLIDIVKDIAPTESPLFLVGETGTGKELLAKIFHNESRRRTGPFMAVNCGALPDTLLESELFGYEKGAFTGASNRRIGKIEHASGGTLFLDEVEAMSQAMQIRLLRVLQERTIQRLGSNTDVNTDFRVIAATNTDPVELIKSGTLRSDLYYRLSVFQVPIPPLRDRTEDIPLLVQHFINRKKRNGRDYVKGLDVQAMNLLLSVPWFGNVRELQNVIERAVMLAASPTISTELIQIPGIPIAETSVDIANLTDIAFRLGTTLKSYKNLLSQSAERKYLVELLDYTDGKIGEAAQLAGLTPRALYNKMKVHGLKKEDFKKSEK
;
A
#
# COMPACT_ATOMS: atom_id res chain seq x y z
N MET A 1 23.43 3.70 -9.84
CA MET A 1 24.42 4.72 -10.20
C MET A 1 24.16 5.92 -9.29
N HIS A 2 25.16 6.34 -8.49
CA HIS A 2 25.02 7.47 -7.58
C HIS A 2 25.10 8.79 -8.34
N LYS A 3 24.27 9.79 -7.95
CA LYS A 3 24.25 11.12 -8.55
C LYS A 3 24.88 12.13 -7.60
N ILE A 4 25.91 12.82 -8.07
CA ILE A 4 26.64 13.82 -7.32
C ILE A 4 26.45 15.18 -8.01
N LEU A 5 26.07 16.21 -7.24
CA LEU A 5 26.06 17.59 -7.69
C LEU A 5 27.37 18.25 -7.25
N PHE A 6 28.15 18.75 -8.19
CA PHE A 6 29.39 19.45 -7.93
C PHE A 6 29.24 20.94 -8.26
N PHE A 7 29.62 21.78 -7.31
CA PHE A 7 29.71 23.24 -7.49
C PHE A 7 31.13 23.69 -7.22
N GLY A 8 31.81 24.19 -8.24
CA GLY A 8 33.18 24.63 -8.09
C GLY A 8 33.96 24.76 -9.39
N LEU A 9 35.28 24.89 -9.26
CA LEU A 9 36.22 25.13 -10.37
C LEU A 9 36.51 23.83 -11.15
N THR A 10 36.82 24.00 -12.42
CA THR A 10 37.00 22.89 -13.40
C THR A 10 38.22 22.02 -13.11
N ASP A 11 39.26 22.56 -12.45
CA ASP A 11 40.46 21.84 -12.06
C ASP A 11 40.14 20.72 -11.04
N LEU A 12 39.43 21.06 -9.95
CA LEU A 12 39.01 20.10 -8.95
C LEU A 12 38.03 19.08 -9.52
N LEU A 13 37.11 19.52 -10.41
CA LEU A 13 36.16 18.60 -11.09
C LEU A 13 36.91 17.53 -11.91
N THR A 14 37.96 17.91 -12.61
CA THR A 14 38.77 17.02 -13.43
C THR A 14 39.47 15.95 -12.57
N GLU A 15 39.97 16.33 -11.42
CA GLU A 15 40.57 15.40 -10.48
C GLU A 15 39.56 14.47 -9.84
N LEU A 16 38.39 14.98 -9.42
CA LEU A 16 37.29 14.19 -8.89
C LEU A 16 36.81 13.15 -9.91
N ARG A 17 36.64 13.52 -11.17
CA ARG A 17 36.21 12.58 -12.25
C ARG A 17 37.18 11.44 -12.48
N ARG A 18 38.51 11.64 -12.21
CA ARG A 18 39.51 10.56 -12.29
C ARG A 18 39.39 9.55 -11.16
N LYS A 19 38.87 9.97 -10.00
CA LYS A 19 38.78 9.14 -8.77
C LYS A 19 37.44 8.46 -8.58
N PHE A 20 36.39 9.01 -9.18
CA PHE A 20 35.05 8.40 -9.17
C PHE A 20 34.85 7.56 -10.42
N GLU A 21 34.58 6.27 -10.24
CA GLU A 21 34.33 5.35 -11.37
C GLU A 21 33.05 5.75 -12.13
N PRO A 22 33.10 5.99 -13.46
CA PRO A 22 31.95 6.39 -14.26
C PRO A 22 30.80 5.37 -14.25
N SER A 23 31.10 4.09 -14.00
CA SER A 23 30.11 3.02 -13.89
C SER A 23 29.26 3.09 -12.61
N THR A 24 29.78 3.73 -11.55
CA THR A 24 29.14 3.80 -10.22
C THR A 24 28.61 5.18 -9.88
N CYS A 25 29.22 6.25 -10.41
CA CYS A 25 28.91 7.63 -10.07
C CYS A 25 28.73 8.52 -11.30
N GLN A 26 27.72 9.38 -11.29
CA GLN A 26 27.50 10.45 -12.25
C GLN A 26 27.68 11.79 -11.55
N ILE A 27 28.67 12.59 -12.00
CA ILE A 27 28.91 13.92 -11.46
C ILE A 27 28.34 14.96 -12.43
N LEU A 28 27.36 15.74 -11.94
CA LEU A 28 26.84 16.91 -12.64
C LEU A 28 27.51 18.15 -12.08
N SER A 29 28.25 18.88 -12.91
CA SER A 29 28.99 20.10 -12.50
C SER A 29 28.21 21.35 -12.83
N ILE A 30 28.29 22.33 -11.95
CA ILE A 30 27.68 23.65 -12.07
C ILE A 30 28.71 24.68 -11.60
N HIS A 31 28.67 25.86 -12.25
CA HIS A 31 29.61 26.95 -11.98
C HIS A 31 28.90 28.26 -11.56
N SER A 32 27.56 28.27 -11.50
CA SER A 32 26.76 29.41 -11.09
C SER A 32 25.89 29.07 -9.90
N ALA A 33 25.76 29.97 -8.92
CA ALA A 33 24.89 29.81 -7.77
C ALA A 33 23.41 29.64 -8.17
N THR A 34 22.95 30.38 -9.18
CA THR A 34 21.57 30.33 -9.69
C THR A 34 21.22 28.95 -10.25
N ASP A 35 22.14 28.34 -11.03
CA ASP A 35 21.95 27.02 -11.59
C ASP A 35 22.01 25.95 -10.50
N PHE A 36 22.85 26.14 -9.48
CA PHE A 36 22.90 25.26 -8.34
C PHE A 36 21.55 25.19 -7.61
N TYR A 37 20.94 26.33 -7.31
CA TYR A 37 19.60 26.36 -6.69
C TYR A 37 18.55 25.65 -7.56
N SER A 38 18.51 25.99 -8.85
CA SER A 38 17.55 25.41 -9.79
C SER A 38 17.64 23.88 -9.83
N LEU A 39 18.84 23.31 -9.87
CA LEU A 39 19.04 21.87 -9.95
C LEU A 39 18.96 21.17 -8.60
N ALA A 40 19.40 21.78 -7.51
CA ALA A 40 19.27 21.26 -6.17
C ALA A 40 17.81 21.05 -5.78
N PHE A 41 16.90 21.92 -6.23
CA PHE A 41 15.45 21.79 -6.00
C PHE A 41 14.73 20.84 -6.97
N SER A 42 15.24 20.67 -8.19
CA SER A 42 14.54 19.94 -9.26
C SER A 42 14.87 18.46 -9.34
N ARG A 43 16.00 18.01 -8.74
CA ARG A 43 16.51 16.64 -8.86
C ARG A 43 17.00 16.08 -7.53
N VAL A 44 16.91 14.75 -7.39
CA VAL A 44 17.43 14.03 -6.24
C VAL A 44 18.89 13.65 -6.49
N PHE A 45 19.79 14.15 -5.62
CA PHE A 45 21.19 13.79 -5.61
C PHE A 45 21.56 12.98 -4.36
N ASP A 46 22.58 12.15 -4.45
CA ASP A 46 23.08 11.37 -3.30
C ASP A 46 24.06 12.17 -2.44
N ALA A 47 24.81 13.07 -3.05
CA ALA A 47 25.73 14.01 -2.37
C ALA A 47 25.88 15.31 -3.16
N TRP A 48 26.22 16.37 -2.43
CA TRP A 48 26.71 17.63 -2.98
C TRP A 48 28.17 17.81 -2.58
N ILE A 49 29.04 18.14 -3.55
CA ILE A 49 30.43 18.49 -3.32
C ILE A 49 30.62 19.96 -3.68
N LEU A 50 31.03 20.77 -2.72
CA LEU A 50 31.23 22.20 -2.88
C LEU A 50 32.73 22.52 -2.80
N ASP A 51 33.22 23.28 -3.78
CA ASP A 51 34.58 23.81 -3.77
C ASP A 51 34.66 25.13 -2.97
N GLY A 52 35.21 25.09 -1.77
CA GLY A 52 35.32 26.24 -0.87
C GLY A 52 36.16 27.43 -1.38
N SER A 53 36.88 27.24 -2.50
CA SER A 53 37.63 28.33 -3.15
C SER A 53 36.78 29.12 -4.17
N HIS A 54 35.56 28.65 -4.49
CA HIS A 54 34.70 29.33 -5.43
C HIS A 54 34.05 30.58 -4.83
N GLU A 55 34.20 31.74 -5.46
CA GLU A 55 33.77 33.02 -4.88
C GLU A 55 32.24 33.08 -4.62
N GLU A 56 31.44 32.54 -5.51
CA GLU A 56 29.98 32.49 -5.38
C GLU A 56 29.48 31.54 -4.28
N LEU A 57 30.36 30.70 -3.70
CA LEU A 57 29.96 29.84 -2.59
C LEU A 57 29.52 30.63 -1.35
N LYS A 58 29.98 31.86 -1.19
CA LYS A 58 29.60 32.77 -0.11
C LYS A 58 28.16 33.28 -0.24
N GLU A 59 27.66 33.31 -1.45
CA GLU A 59 26.28 33.75 -1.79
C GLU A 59 25.28 32.63 -1.62
N LEU A 60 25.73 31.37 -1.50
CA LEU A 60 24.84 30.23 -1.33
C LEU A 60 24.24 30.22 0.09
N THR A 61 22.96 30.52 0.19
CA THR A 61 22.18 30.45 1.43
C THR A 61 21.75 28.98 1.68
N ILE A 62 22.70 28.12 2.04
CA ILE A 62 22.44 26.68 2.29
C ILE A 62 21.45 26.48 3.45
N SER A 63 21.29 27.46 4.36
CA SER A 63 20.26 27.48 5.38
C SER A 63 18.82 27.45 4.83
N GLU A 64 18.56 28.11 3.70
CA GLU A 64 17.25 28.10 3.03
C GLU A 64 16.99 26.75 2.33
N LEU A 65 18.03 26.15 1.75
CA LEU A 65 17.98 24.80 1.19
C LEU A 65 17.74 23.74 2.27
N ALA A 66 18.35 23.93 3.45
CA ALA A 66 18.22 22.99 4.58
C ALA A 66 16.82 22.97 5.20
N SER A 67 16.11 24.10 5.16
CA SER A 67 14.76 24.20 5.73
C SER A 67 13.66 23.59 4.86
N SER A 68 13.90 23.43 3.56
CA SER A 68 12.88 23.01 2.58
C SER A 68 12.98 21.56 2.11
N HIS A 69 14.17 20.93 2.22
CA HIS A 69 14.41 19.55 1.74
C HIS A 69 15.41 18.80 2.62
N SER A 70 15.32 17.46 2.64
CA SER A 70 16.37 16.63 3.23
C SER A 70 17.64 16.78 2.36
N ILE A 71 18.61 17.57 2.84
CA ILE A 71 19.89 17.72 2.17
C ILE A 71 20.60 16.36 2.12
N PRO A 72 21.10 15.94 0.94
CA PRO A 72 21.98 14.78 0.85
C PRO A 72 23.29 15.04 1.61
N HIS A 73 24.22 14.10 1.54
CA HIS A 73 25.53 14.32 2.16
C HIS A 73 26.25 15.52 1.55
N LEU A 74 26.59 16.50 2.37
CA LEU A 74 27.30 17.72 1.97
C LEU A 74 28.80 17.58 2.28
N LEU A 75 29.62 17.59 1.23
CA LEU A 75 31.09 17.57 1.32
C LEU A 75 31.63 18.91 0.87
N VAL A 76 32.43 19.56 1.73
CA VAL A 76 33.01 20.85 1.41
C VAL A 76 34.52 20.68 1.33
N MET A 77 35.08 20.92 0.17
CA MET A 77 36.52 20.88 -0.08
C MET A 77 37.10 22.30 0.02
N ALA A 78 37.72 22.63 1.15
CA ALA A 78 38.25 23.95 1.42
C ALA A 78 39.60 23.88 2.17
N LYS A 79 40.42 24.91 1.99
CA LYS A 79 41.65 25.08 2.82
C LYS A 79 41.24 25.25 4.28
N GLU A 80 42.09 24.79 5.19
CA GLU A 80 41.82 24.81 6.63
C GLU A 80 41.49 26.24 7.16
N GLU A 81 42.08 27.28 6.60
CA GLU A 81 41.79 28.67 6.90
C GLU A 81 40.39 29.14 6.52
N ASP A 82 39.80 28.53 5.47
CA ASP A 82 38.50 28.88 4.93
C ASP A 82 37.36 28.05 5.57
N GLN A 83 37.68 26.91 6.17
CA GLN A 83 36.68 26.04 6.78
C GLN A 83 35.86 26.72 7.89
N LYS A 84 36.50 27.63 8.66
CA LYS A 84 35.83 28.40 9.72
C LYS A 84 34.79 29.43 9.22
N LYS A 85 34.83 29.75 7.92
CA LYS A 85 33.92 30.73 7.31
C LYS A 85 32.55 30.11 6.99
N TYR A 86 32.45 28.77 6.91
CA TYR A 86 31.26 28.05 6.51
C TYR A 86 30.62 27.37 7.73
N GLN A 87 29.72 28.06 8.41
CA GLN A 87 28.90 27.51 9.49
C GLN A 87 27.45 27.31 8.98
N TRP A 88 27.13 26.10 8.55
CA TRP A 88 25.80 25.78 8.09
C TRP A 88 25.03 24.90 9.09
N PRO A 89 23.73 25.05 9.22
CA PRO A 89 22.91 24.30 10.19
C PRO A 89 22.65 22.83 9.80
N CYS A 90 23.32 22.31 8.76
CA CYS A 90 23.17 20.93 8.29
C CYS A 90 24.43 20.11 8.57
N LYS A 91 24.31 18.78 8.59
CA LYS A 91 25.45 17.87 8.67
C LYS A 91 26.32 17.99 7.42
N HIS A 92 27.54 18.45 7.57
CA HIS A 92 28.53 18.58 6.52
C HIS A 92 29.85 18.00 6.96
N SER A 93 30.71 17.65 6.00
CA SER A 93 32.06 17.18 6.23
C SER A 93 33.03 18.07 5.49
N PHE A 94 34.03 18.60 6.19
CA PHE A 94 35.11 19.35 5.58
C PHE A 94 36.26 18.42 5.21
N LEU A 95 36.85 18.68 4.04
CA LEU A 95 38.06 18.03 3.56
C LEU A 95 39.02 19.09 3.02
N ASP A 96 40.33 18.84 3.12
CA ASP A 96 41.29 19.69 2.43
C ASP A 96 41.03 19.63 0.91
N ARG A 97 41.15 20.79 0.26
CA ARG A 97 40.90 20.90 -1.19
C ARG A 97 41.79 20.00 -2.03
N SER A 98 43.00 19.71 -1.55
CA SER A 98 43.97 18.82 -2.20
C SER A 98 43.69 17.33 -1.96
N ASP A 99 42.85 16.98 -0.95
CA ASP A 99 42.57 15.58 -0.59
C ASP A 99 41.41 14.96 -1.36
N VAL A 100 41.57 14.84 -2.66
CA VAL A 100 40.58 14.19 -3.56
C VAL A 100 40.42 12.70 -3.24
N ASN A 101 41.48 12.05 -2.73
CA ASN A 101 41.41 10.64 -2.32
C ASN A 101 40.54 10.48 -1.06
N GLY A 102 40.70 11.36 -0.07
CA GLY A 102 39.85 11.43 1.11
C GLY A 102 38.39 11.69 0.74
N CYS A 103 38.14 12.59 -0.20
CA CYS A 103 36.77 12.86 -0.70
C CYS A 103 36.12 11.60 -1.28
N SER A 104 36.83 10.88 -2.15
CA SER A 104 36.31 9.65 -2.76
C SER A 104 36.08 8.52 -1.73
N SER A 105 37.00 8.40 -0.76
CA SER A 105 36.91 7.41 0.33
C SER A 105 35.76 7.74 1.28
N LEU A 106 35.60 8.99 1.68
CA LEU A 106 34.50 9.44 2.54
C LEU A 106 33.16 9.29 1.84
N PHE A 107 33.06 9.62 0.56
CA PHE A 107 31.84 9.39 -0.22
C PHE A 107 31.47 7.91 -0.27
N ARG A 108 32.42 7.00 -0.54
CA ARG A 108 32.15 5.54 -0.52
C ARG A 108 31.68 5.07 0.86
N GLN A 109 32.29 5.56 1.93
CA GLN A 109 31.91 5.26 3.31
C GLN A 109 30.50 5.79 3.61
N LEU A 110 30.18 7.01 3.20
CA LEU A 110 28.84 7.60 3.36
C LEU A 110 27.78 6.84 2.57
N MET A 111 28.10 6.39 1.37
CA MET A 111 27.18 5.58 0.55
C MET A 111 26.99 4.16 1.09
N HIS A 112 28.05 3.57 1.67
CA HIS A 112 27.96 2.28 2.39
C HIS A 112 27.11 2.43 3.65
N ASN A 113 27.36 3.45 4.45
CA ASN A 113 26.59 3.78 5.65
C ASN A 113 25.15 4.18 5.31
N LYS A 114 24.89 4.81 4.14
CA LYS A 114 23.52 5.09 3.64
C LYS A 114 22.77 3.81 3.32
N LYS A 115 23.44 2.76 2.82
CA LYS A 115 22.84 1.42 2.67
C LYS A 115 22.52 0.78 4.02
N GLU A 116 23.38 0.94 5.02
CA GLU A 116 23.14 0.45 6.38
C GLU A 116 22.18 1.35 7.16
N GLN A 117 22.32 2.65 7.11
CA GLN A 117 21.39 3.64 7.72
C GLN A 117 20.06 3.73 6.96
N GLY A 118 20.02 3.44 5.67
CA GLY A 118 18.76 3.21 4.95
C GLY A 118 18.03 1.98 5.49
N ARG A 119 18.77 0.94 5.91
CA ARG A 119 18.25 -0.18 6.68
C ARG A 119 17.86 0.26 8.10
N GLU A 120 18.70 0.95 8.82
CA GLU A 120 18.42 1.47 10.18
C GLU A 120 17.35 2.58 10.17
N LYS A 121 17.30 3.49 9.19
CA LYS A 121 16.21 4.48 9.05
C LYS A 121 14.92 3.87 8.50
N TYR A 122 14.98 2.83 7.70
CA TYR A 122 13.82 2.02 7.39
C TYR A 122 13.30 1.35 8.67
N PHE A 123 14.20 0.84 9.52
CA PHE A 123 13.86 0.31 10.85
C PHE A 123 13.49 1.43 11.85
N ALA A 124 14.21 2.54 11.90
CA ALA A 124 13.95 3.65 12.85
C ALA A 124 12.77 4.53 12.43
N GLY A 125 12.49 4.70 11.16
CA GLY A 125 11.25 5.32 10.64
C GLY A 125 10.02 4.45 10.88
N TYR A 126 10.21 3.13 10.89
CA TYR A 126 9.21 2.18 11.37
C TYR A 126 9.01 2.25 12.89
N MET A 127 10.08 2.48 13.65
CA MET A 127 10.03 2.59 15.12
C MET A 127 9.39 3.90 15.60
N ASN A 128 9.48 5.01 14.86
CA ASN A 128 8.91 6.31 15.24
C ASN A 128 7.44 6.52 14.88
N GLN A 129 6.78 5.57 14.21
CA GLN A 129 5.34 5.53 13.96
C GLN A 129 4.83 4.10 14.16
N GLN A 130 5.08 3.53 15.33
CA GLN A 130 4.48 2.25 15.68
C GLN A 130 3.00 2.49 15.96
N PRO A 131 2.08 1.94 15.14
CA PRO A 131 0.66 2.12 15.37
C PRO A 131 0.26 1.36 16.64
N GLY A 132 -0.22 2.06 17.65
CA GLY A 132 -0.90 1.46 18.79
C GLY A 132 -2.37 1.21 18.47
N ILE A 133 -3.13 0.82 19.49
CA ILE A 133 -4.59 0.56 19.39
C ILE A 133 -5.34 1.79 18.85
N GLU A 134 -4.86 2.98 19.14
CA GLU A 134 -5.41 4.26 18.67
C GLU A 134 -5.35 4.44 17.13
N ALA A 135 -4.55 3.63 16.44
CA ALA A 135 -4.51 3.62 14.98
C ALA A 135 -5.72 2.91 14.35
N ILE A 136 -6.50 2.17 15.14
CA ILE A 136 -7.75 1.55 14.68
C ILE A 136 -8.86 2.59 14.72
N VAL A 137 -9.25 3.05 13.53
CA VAL A 137 -10.35 4.00 13.35
C VAL A 137 -11.66 3.22 13.26
N THR A 138 -12.44 3.19 14.35
CA THR A 138 -13.69 2.41 14.41
C THR A 138 -14.72 3.01 15.37
N LYS A 139 -15.98 2.67 15.15
CA LYS A 139 -17.12 2.76 16.06
C LYS A 139 -17.89 1.43 16.11
N SER A 140 -17.41 0.44 15.39
CA SER A 140 -18.10 -0.84 15.30
C SER A 140 -17.90 -1.65 16.57
N PRO A 141 -18.97 -2.16 17.19
CA PRO A 141 -18.88 -3.06 18.34
C PRO A 141 -18.08 -4.34 18.06
N LEU A 142 -18.06 -4.80 16.78
CA LEU A 142 -17.25 -5.95 16.37
C LEU A 142 -15.75 -5.62 16.48
N MET A 143 -15.36 -4.44 16.05
CA MET A 143 -13.97 -4.00 16.13
C MET A 143 -13.56 -3.63 17.56
N GLU A 144 -14.46 -3.12 18.37
CA GLU A 144 -14.19 -2.86 19.80
C GLU A 144 -13.87 -4.16 20.54
N ARG A 145 -14.66 -5.22 20.32
CA ARG A 145 -14.35 -6.56 20.86
C ARG A 145 -13.00 -7.09 20.37
N LEU A 146 -12.66 -6.83 19.11
CA LEU A 146 -11.35 -7.21 18.57
C LEU A 146 -10.22 -6.44 19.25
N ILE A 147 -10.42 -5.16 19.57
CA ILE A 147 -9.47 -4.35 20.36
C ILE A 147 -9.26 -4.94 21.75
N ASP A 148 -10.32 -5.40 22.40
CA ASP A 148 -10.19 -6.05 23.71
C ASP A 148 -9.40 -7.37 23.61
N ILE A 149 -9.66 -8.18 22.60
CA ILE A 149 -8.86 -9.37 22.29
C ILE A 149 -7.38 -9.01 22.08
N VAL A 150 -7.08 -7.89 21.40
CA VAL A 150 -5.70 -7.40 21.23
C VAL A 150 -5.05 -7.15 22.58
N LYS A 151 -5.73 -6.42 23.48
CA LYS A 151 -5.21 -6.08 24.82
C LYS A 151 -4.88 -7.32 25.64
N ASP A 152 -5.73 -8.34 25.56
CA ASP A 152 -5.58 -9.57 26.33
C ASP A 152 -4.50 -10.49 25.79
N ILE A 153 -4.40 -10.63 24.47
CA ILE A 153 -3.52 -11.60 23.80
C ILE A 153 -2.15 -11.01 23.47
N ALA A 154 -2.06 -9.72 23.15
CA ALA A 154 -0.80 -9.11 22.74
C ALA A 154 0.36 -9.32 23.73
N PRO A 155 0.15 -9.23 25.08
CA PRO A 155 1.22 -9.48 26.04
C PRO A 155 1.70 -10.95 26.12
N THR A 156 0.99 -11.90 25.50
CA THR A 156 1.37 -13.33 25.48
C THR A 156 2.40 -13.60 24.39
N GLU A 157 3.12 -14.74 24.51
CA GLU A 157 4.06 -15.23 23.49
C GLU A 157 3.39 -16.16 22.47
N SER A 158 2.09 -16.35 22.59
CA SER A 158 1.35 -17.32 21.76
C SER A 158 1.33 -16.90 20.29
N PRO A 159 1.40 -17.85 19.37
CA PRO A 159 1.14 -17.63 17.96
C PRO A 159 -0.27 -17.11 17.70
N LEU A 160 -0.40 -16.21 16.72
CA LEU A 160 -1.68 -15.62 16.30
C LEU A 160 -1.96 -15.93 14.84
N PHE A 161 -3.22 -16.23 14.55
CA PHE A 161 -3.70 -16.46 13.19
C PHE A 161 -4.82 -15.46 12.85
N LEU A 162 -4.52 -14.50 11.97
CA LEU A 162 -5.44 -13.46 11.54
C LEU A 162 -6.22 -13.96 10.31
N VAL A 163 -7.53 -13.97 10.39
CA VAL A 163 -8.41 -14.38 9.27
C VAL A 163 -9.24 -13.17 8.84
N GLY A 164 -9.19 -12.82 7.57
CA GLY A 164 -9.99 -11.71 7.06
C GLY A 164 -9.71 -11.42 5.61
N GLU A 165 -10.70 -10.94 4.90
CA GLU A 165 -10.61 -10.62 3.48
C GLU A 165 -9.46 -9.66 3.15
N THR A 166 -9.08 -9.63 1.88
CA THR A 166 -8.08 -8.68 1.40
C THR A 166 -8.51 -7.23 1.69
N GLY A 167 -7.59 -6.42 2.22
CA GLY A 167 -7.86 -5.02 2.51
C GLY A 167 -8.58 -4.72 3.82
N THR A 168 -8.84 -5.71 4.69
CA THR A 168 -9.47 -5.51 6.01
C THR A 168 -8.56 -4.87 7.05
N GLY A 169 -7.23 -4.89 6.82
CA GLY A 169 -6.24 -4.30 7.73
C GLY A 169 -5.41 -5.31 8.53
N LYS A 170 -5.27 -6.56 8.07
CA LYS A 170 -4.48 -7.62 8.74
C LYS A 170 -3.08 -7.18 9.13
N GLU A 171 -2.34 -6.54 8.21
CA GLU A 171 -0.98 -6.06 8.48
C GLU A 171 -0.95 -4.97 9.57
N LEU A 172 -1.90 -4.03 9.56
CA LEU A 172 -2.02 -3.01 10.60
C LEU A 172 -2.27 -3.66 11.96
N LEU A 173 -3.18 -4.63 12.01
CA LEU A 173 -3.51 -5.34 13.24
C LEU A 173 -2.31 -6.14 13.75
N ALA A 174 -1.56 -6.81 12.88
CA ALA A 174 -0.33 -7.52 13.24
C ALA A 174 0.72 -6.58 13.85
N LYS A 175 0.88 -5.37 13.30
CA LYS A 175 1.75 -4.32 13.87
C LYS A 175 1.28 -3.88 15.26
N ILE A 176 -0.03 -3.71 15.44
CA ILE A 176 -0.60 -3.34 16.74
C ILE A 176 -0.36 -4.45 17.76
N PHE A 177 -0.60 -5.72 17.41
CA PHE A 177 -0.27 -6.85 18.29
C PHE A 177 1.21 -6.89 18.69
N HIS A 178 2.13 -6.57 17.77
CA HIS A 178 3.54 -6.47 18.10
C HIS A 178 3.80 -5.32 19.09
N ASN A 179 3.25 -4.13 18.84
CA ASN A 179 3.50 -2.92 19.63
C ASN A 179 2.91 -2.99 21.03
N GLU A 180 1.80 -3.72 21.21
CA GLU A 180 1.20 -3.99 22.50
C GLU A 180 1.81 -5.22 23.22
N SER A 181 2.79 -5.88 22.58
CA SER A 181 3.43 -7.08 23.12
C SER A 181 4.65 -6.77 23.99
N ARG A 182 5.15 -7.79 24.69
CA ARG A 182 6.42 -7.72 25.42
C ARG A 182 7.62 -7.58 24.50
N ARG A 183 7.47 -7.89 23.19
CA ARG A 183 8.49 -7.80 22.15
C ARG A 183 8.45 -6.48 21.37
N ARG A 184 7.71 -5.47 21.84
CA ARG A 184 7.51 -4.18 21.16
C ARG A 184 8.80 -3.43 20.79
N THR A 185 9.89 -3.68 21.52
CA THR A 185 11.20 -3.08 21.24
C THR A 185 12.04 -3.91 20.28
N GLY A 186 11.62 -5.13 19.98
CA GLY A 186 12.28 -6.01 19.03
C GLY A 186 11.87 -5.72 17.57
N PRO A 187 12.47 -6.39 16.59
CA PRO A 187 12.15 -6.20 15.20
C PRO A 187 10.75 -6.75 14.83
N PHE A 188 10.03 -6.04 13.96
CA PHE A 188 8.83 -6.54 13.29
C PHE A 188 9.15 -6.85 11.83
N MET A 189 9.19 -8.13 11.48
CA MET A 189 9.55 -8.58 10.14
C MET A 189 8.31 -9.09 9.43
N ALA A 190 7.85 -8.36 8.41
CA ALA A 190 6.71 -8.74 7.58
C ALA A 190 7.18 -9.41 6.28
N VAL A 191 6.49 -10.49 5.91
CA VAL A 191 6.69 -11.22 4.66
C VAL A 191 5.32 -11.53 4.07
N ASN A 192 5.07 -11.09 2.84
CA ASN A 192 3.92 -11.56 2.06
C ASN A 192 4.35 -12.78 1.26
N CYS A 193 3.75 -13.93 1.55
CA CYS A 193 4.13 -15.22 0.96
C CYS A 193 3.62 -15.37 -0.48
N GLY A 194 2.58 -14.62 -0.87
CA GLY A 194 2.04 -14.63 -2.24
C GLY A 194 2.72 -13.66 -3.20
N ALA A 195 3.55 -12.74 -2.69
CA ALA A 195 4.17 -11.70 -3.52
C ALA A 195 5.42 -12.16 -4.29
N LEU A 196 5.99 -13.31 -3.94
CA LEU A 196 7.27 -13.81 -4.47
C LEU A 196 7.14 -15.25 -4.94
N PRO A 197 7.85 -15.65 -6.02
CA PRO A 197 8.03 -17.06 -6.35
C PRO A 197 8.72 -17.82 -5.20
N ASP A 198 8.42 -19.11 -5.03
CA ASP A 198 8.92 -19.95 -3.95
C ASP A 198 10.44 -19.88 -3.72
N THR A 199 11.23 -19.89 -4.78
CA THR A 199 12.70 -19.83 -4.68
C THR A 199 13.20 -18.50 -4.09
N LEU A 200 12.52 -17.40 -4.41
CA LEU A 200 12.83 -16.10 -3.83
C LEU A 200 12.28 -15.98 -2.40
N LEU A 201 11.09 -16.49 -2.15
CA LEU A 201 10.51 -16.54 -0.80
C LEU A 201 11.38 -17.33 0.15
N GLU A 202 11.91 -18.49 -0.29
CA GLU A 202 12.82 -19.32 0.49
C GLU A 202 14.10 -18.56 0.84
N SER A 203 14.72 -17.90 -0.14
CA SER A 203 15.94 -17.11 0.09
C SER A 203 15.70 -15.88 0.98
N GLU A 204 14.53 -15.25 0.91
CA GLU A 204 14.15 -14.14 1.79
C GLU A 204 13.89 -14.60 3.23
N LEU A 205 13.19 -15.73 3.42
CA LEU A 205 12.84 -16.23 4.75
C LEU A 205 14.07 -16.81 5.48
N PHE A 206 14.82 -17.72 4.83
CA PHE A 206 15.88 -18.48 5.47
C PHE A 206 17.28 -17.87 5.27
N GLY A 207 17.45 -17.01 4.25
CA GLY A 207 18.78 -16.52 3.86
C GLY A 207 19.62 -17.58 3.16
N TYR A 208 20.82 -17.20 2.75
CA TYR A 208 21.73 -18.09 2.03
C TYR A 208 23.20 -17.76 2.31
N GLU A 209 24.05 -18.78 2.20
CA GLU A 209 25.51 -18.65 2.21
C GLU A 209 26.03 -18.35 0.80
N LYS A 210 27.25 -17.83 0.74
CA LYS A 210 27.96 -17.60 -0.53
C LYS A 210 28.08 -18.93 -1.30
N GLY A 211 27.64 -18.94 -2.57
CA GLY A 211 27.69 -20.11 -3.44
C GLY A 211 26.50 -21.06 -3.35
N ALA A 212 25.45 -20.73 -2.58
CA ALA A 212 24.26 -21.56 -2.43
C ALA A 212 23.52 -21.82 -3.76
N PHE A 213 23.58 -20.86 -4.68
CA PHE A 213 23.01 -20.95 -6.04
C PHE A 213 23.76 -20.02 -6.99
N THR A 214 23.51 -20.15 -8.30
CA THR A 214 24.09 -19.25 -9.33
C THR A 214 23.66 -17.81 -9.08
N GLY A 215 24.63 -16.92 -8.75
CA GLY A 215 24.37 -15.52 -8.39
C GLY A 215 24.48 -15.22 -6.89
N ALA A 216 24.65 -16.21 -6.02
CA ALA A 216 24.90 -16.01 -4.57
C ALA A 216 26.37 -15.58 -4.32
N SER A 217 26.72 -14.36 -4.71
CA SER A 217 28.08 -13.81 -4.58
C SER A 217 28.48 -13.52 -3.13
N ASN A 218 27.50 -13.19 -2.26
CA ASN A 218 27.68 -12.86 -0.86
C ASN A 218 26.64 -13.59 0.01
N ARG A 219 26.98 -13.81 1.28
CA ARG A 219 26.04 -14.30 2.30
C ARG A 219 24.91 -13.29 2.52
N ARG A 220 23.67 -13.77 2.69
CA ARG A 220 22.52 -12.96 3.06
C ARG A 220 21.77 -13.60 4.25
N ILE A 221 21.50 -12.77 5.27
CA ILE A 221 20.71 -13.17 6.43
C ILE A 221 19.22 -13.16 6.07
N GLY A 222 18.47 -14.19 6.49
CA GLY A 222 17.04 -14.32 6.23
C GLY A 222 16.16 -13.51 7.20
N LYS A 223 14.89 -13.33 6.82
CA LYS A 223 13.89 -12.61 7.63
C LYS A 223 13.61 -13.29 8.97
N ILE A 224 13.66 -14.62 9.03
CA ILE A 224 13.46 -15.38 10.27
C ILE A 224 14.57 -15.06 11.27
N GLU A 225 15.82 -15.06 10.83
CA GLU A 225 16.96 -14.70 11.67
C GLU A 225 16.89 -13.24 12.12
N HIS A 226 16.48 -12.32 11.22
CA HIS A 226 16.27 -10.92 11.55
C HIS A 226 15.10 -10.67 12.52
N ALA A 227 14.11 -11.58 12.58
CA ALA A 227 12.98 -11.48 13.50
C ALA A 227 13.34 -11.88 14.94
N SER A 228 14.56 -12.37 15.18
CA SER A 228 14.98 -12.83 16.52
C SER A 228 14.87 -11.70 17.55
N GLY A 229 14.31 -11.99 18.71
CA GLY A 229 13.96 -11.02 19.74
C GLY A 229 12.68 -10.23 19.48
N GLY A 230 12.01 -10.43 18.32
CA GLY A 230 10.85 -9.69 17.90
C GLY A 230 9.69 -10.53 17.38
N THR A 231 9.06 -10.10 16.29
CA THR A 231 7.88 -10.73 15.68
C THR A 231 8.08 -10.96 14.19
N LEU A 232 7.77 -12.17 13.73
CA LEU A 232 7.65 -12.52 12.32
C LEU A 232 6.16 -12.50 11.92
N PHE A 233 5.80 -11.66 10.97
CA PHE A 233 4.48 -11.62 10.37
C PHE A 233 4.50 -12.24 8.98
N LEU A 234 3.65 -13.27 8.79
CA LEU A 234 3.51 -14.02 7.55
C LEU A 234 2.12 -13.75 6.98
N ASP A 235 2.02 -12.97 5.90
CA ASP A 235 0.76 -12.71 5.21
C ASP A 235 0.57 -13.69 4.04
N GLU A 236 -0.67 -14.10 3.80
CA GLU A 236 -1.04 -15.06 2.75
C GLU A 236 -0.28 -16.39 2.88
N VAL A 237 -0.30 -16.98 4.09
CA VAL A 237 0.44 -18.22 4.38
C VAL A 237 0.04 -19.39 3.49
N GLU A 238 -1.17 -19.38 2.96
CA GLU A 238 -1.72 -20.35 2.00
C GLU A 238 -0.98 -20.33 0.66
N ALA A 239 -0.29 -19.26 0.31
CA ALA A 239 0.48 -19.16 -0.93
C ALA A 239 1.81 -19.91 -0.89
N MET A 240 2.26 -20.38 0.28
CA MET A 240 3.47 -21.18 0.41
C MET A 240 3.28 -22.58 -0.18
N SER A 241 4.28 -23.07 -0.91
CA SER A 241 4.31 -24.48 -1.32
C SER A 241 4.38 -25.43 -0.12
N GLN A 242 3.98 -26.68 -0.32
CA GLN A 242 4.02 -27.72 0.71
C GLN A 242 5.43 -27.90 1.30
N ALA A 243 6.48 -27.82 0.48
CA ALA A 243 7.86 -27.89 0.91
C ALA A 243 8.25 -26.75 1.87
N MET A 244 7.83 -25.53 1.54
CA MET A 244 8.05 -24.34 2.37
C MET A 244 7.30 -24.44 3.71
N GLN A 245 6.07 -24.94 3.69
CA GLN A 245 5.28 -25.15 4.91
C GLN A 245 5.94 -26.15 5.85
N ILE A 246 6.49 -27.26 5.32
CA ILE A 246 7.23 -28.26 6.11
C ILE A 246 8.48 -27.63 6.74
N ARG A 247 9.23 -26.85 5.95
CA ARG A 247 10.44 -26.19 6.45
C ARG A 247 10.14 -25.16 7.52
N LEU A 248 9.09 -24.36 7.33
CA LEU A 248 8.62 -23.40 8.34
C LEU A 248 8.18 -24.12 9.63
N LEU A 249 7.44 -25.22 9.51
CA LEU A 249 7.01 -26.03 10.65
C LEU A 249 8.18 -26.49 11.50
N ARG A 250 9.25 -27.00 10.86
CA ARG A 250 10.49 -27.40 11.57
C ARG A 250 11.09 -26.23 12.35
N VAL A 251 11.20 -25.05 11.74
CA VAL A 251 11.71 -23.85 12.45
C VAL A 251 10.85 -23.48 13.65
N LEU A 252 9.53 -23.57 13.54
CA LEU A 252 8.62 -23.28 14.65
C LEU A 252 8.71 -24.30 15.79
N GLN A 253 9.10 -25.55 15.48
CA GLN A 253 9.25 -26.62 16.46
C GLN A 253 10.64 -26.62 17.13
N GLU A 254 11.68 -26.49 16.32
CA GLU A 254 13.09 -26.67 16.76
C GLU A 254 13.72 -25.33 17.18
N ARG A 255 13.13 -24.19 16.80
CA ARG A 255 13.65 -22.86 17.05
C ARG A 255 15.05 -22.63 16.46
N THR A 256 15.37 -23.38 15.41
CA THR A 256 16.61 -23.25 14.64
C THR A 256 16.31 -23.12 13.16
N ILE A 257 17.20 -22.47 12.44
CA ILE A 257 17.19 -22.40 10.97
C ILE A 257 18.52 -22.84 10.40
N GLN A 258 18.47 -23.39 9.18
CA GLN A 258 19.64 -23.58 8.32
C GLN A 258 19.50 -22.65 7.10
N ARG A 259 20.54 -21.86 6.80
CA ARG A 259 20.58 -21.06 5.58
C ARG A 259 20.72 -21.95 4.36
N LEU A 260 20.25 -21.50 3.22
CA LEU A 260 20.45 -22.21 1.95
C LEU A 260 21.95 -22.39 1.69
N GLY A 261 22.35 -23.59 1.35
CA GLY A 261 23.76 -23.95 1.14
C GLY A 261 24.60 -24.10 2.41
N SER A 262 23.97 -24.20 3.59
CA SER A 262 24.64 -24.44 4.88
C SER A 262 23.94 -25.53 5.67
N ASN A 263 24.72 -26.31 6.40
CA ASN A 263 24.24 -27.28 7.38
C ASN A 263 24.38 -26.76 8.83
N THR A 264 24.71 -25.46 9.00
CA THR A 264 24.90 -24.87 10.33
C THR A 264 23.56 -24.41 10.89
N ASP A 265 23.20 -24.89 12.08
CA ASP A 265 22.01 -24.45 12.78
C ASP A 265 22.23 -23.09 13.43
N VAL A 266 21.27 -22.20 13.25
CA VAL A 266 21.23 -20.86 13.85
C VAL A 266 19.98 -20.78 14.73
N ASN A 267 20.17 -20.57 16.02
CA ASN A 267 19.07 -20.39 16.96
C ASN A 267 18.27 -19.14 16.66
N THR A 268 16.94 -19.24 16.75
CA THR A 268 16.01 -18.13 16.52
C THR A 268 14.95 -18.09 17.63
N ASP A 269 14.70 -16.90 18.15
CA ASP A 269 13.65 -16.66 19.13
C ASP A 269 12.73 -15.52 18.63
N PHE A 270 11.58 -15.87 18.10
CA PHE A 270 10.60 -14.91 17.60
C PHE A 270 9.17 -15.37 17.91
N ARG A 271 8.29 -14.39 18.05
CA ARG A 271 6.84 -14.62 18.03
C ARG A 271 6.36 -14.64 16.59
N VAL A 272 5.44 -15.56 16.24
CA VAL A 272 4.84 -15.61 14.90
C VAL A 272 3.42 -15.07 14.94
N ILE A 273 3.08 -14.27 13.93
CA ILE A 273 1.72 -13.86 13.56
C ILE A 273 1.54 -14.28 12.10
N ALA A 274 0.55 -15.09 11.82
CA ALA A 274 0.22 -15.53 10.47
C ALA A 274 -1.12 -14.93 10.03
N ALA A 275 -1.33 -14.74 8.74
CA ALA A 275 -2.57 -14.21 8.20
C ALA A 275 -2.98 -14.92 6.91
N THR A 276 -4.29 -15.02 6.70
CA THR A 276 -4.92 -15.56 5.50
C THR A 276 -6.14 -14.73 5.11
N ASN A 277 -6.49 -14.75 3.82
CA ASN A 277 -7.72 -14.13 3.31
C ASN A 277 -8.85 -15.15 3.07
N THR A 278 -8.59 -16.44 3.29
CA THR A 278 -9.50 -17.56 3.04
C THR A 278 -9.82 -18.29 4.35
N ASP A 279 -10.96 -18.96 4.42
CA ASP A 279 -11.34 -19.78 5.57
C ASP A 279 -10.29 -20.92 5.77
N PRO A 280 -9.63 -20.98 6.95
CA PRO A 280 -8.65 -22.02 7.25
C PRO A 280 -9.18 -23.45 7.11
N VAL A 281 -10.47 -23.67 7.37
CA VAL A 281 -11.09 -25.00 7.22
C VAL A 281 -11.13 -25.42 5.74
N GLU A 282 -11.41 -24.49 4.85
CA GLU A 282 -11.37 -24.75 3.41
C GLU A 282 -9.95 -24.97 2.90
N LEU A 283 -8.98 -24.22 3.40
CA LEU A 283 -7.56 -24.38 3.06
C LEU A 283 -7.00 -25.74 3.48
N ILE A 284 -7.41 -26.25 4.65
CA ILE A 284 -7.00 -27.57 5.14
C ILE A 284 -7.68 -28.68 4.31
N LYS A 285 -8.97 -28.54 4.03
CA LYS A 285 -9.71 -29.53 3.22
C LYS A 285 -9.19 -29.64 1.79
N SER A 286 -8.82 -28.52 1.18
CA SER A 286 -8.22 -28.49 -0.16
C SER A 286 -6.78 -28.97 -0.20
N GLY A 287 -6.13 -29.15 0.97
CA GLY A 287 -4.71 -29.48 1.07
C GLY A 287 -3.78 -28.31 0.74
N THR A 288 -4.30 -27.08 0.58
CA THR A 288 -3.47 -25.88 0.34
C THR A 288 -2.66 -25.51 1.57
N LEU A 289 -3.26 -25.61 2.76
CA LEU A 289 -2.59 -25.43 4.03
C LEU A 289 -2.52 -26.77 4.79
N ARG A 290 -1.32 -27.14 5.25
CA ARG A 290 -1.11 -28.34 6.08
C ARG A 290 -1.76 -28.15 7.44
N SER A 291 -2.45 -29.17 7.91
CA SER A 291 -3.11 -29.15 9.22
C SER A 291 -2.10 -29.02 10.38
N ASP A 292 -0.95 -29.69 10.28
CA ASP A 292 0.10 -29.64 11.31
C ASP A 292 0.68 -28.22 11.46
N LEU A 293 0.94 -27.52 10.36
CA LEU A 293 1.37 -26.13 10.37
C LEU A 293 0.27 -25.21 10.91
N TYR A 294 -0.97 -25.39 10.46
CA TYR A 294 -2.10 -24.57 10.93
C TYR A 294 -2.24 -24.63 12.44
N TYR A 295 -2.28 -25.82 13.05
CA TYR A 295 -2.39 -25.96 14.50
C TYR A 295 -1.18 -25.39 15.25
N ARG A 296 -0.02 -25.31 14.64
CA ARG A 296 1.16 -24.67 15.24
C ARG A 296 1.08 -23.14 15.18
N LEU A 297 0.46 -22.58 14.14
CA LEU A 297 0.29 -21.13 13.93
C LEU A 297 -0.96 -20.58 14.63
N SER A 298 -2.01 -21.37 14.79
CA SER A 298 -3.35 -20.96 15.23
C SER A 298 -3.63 -21.36 16.68
N VAL A 299 -2.81 -20.87 17.63
CA VAL A 299 -3.15 -20.98 19.05
C VAL A 299 -4.30 -20.03 19.39
N PHE A 300 -4.27 -18.82 18.85
CA PHE A 300 -5.38 -17.90 18.87
C PHE A 300 -5.75 -17.50 17.43
N GLN A 301 -7.03 -17.67 17.10
CA GLN A 301 -7.58 -17.21 15.83
C GLN A 301 -8.35 -15.91 16.04
N VAL A 302 -8.03 -14.90 15.23
CA VAL A 302 -8.64 -13.56 15.32
C VAL A 302 -9.29 -13.24 13.98
N PRO A 303 -10.62 -13.33 13.88
CA PRO A 303 -11.35 -12.95 12.69
C PRO A 303 -11.48 -11.43 12.61
N ILE A 304 -11.17 -10.86 11.44
CA ILE A 304 -11.32 -9.43 11.16
C ILE A 304 -12.56 -9.25 10.29
N PRO A 305 -13.59 -8.54 10.77
CA PRO A 305 -14.82 -8.36 10.01
C PRO A 305 -14.56 -7.55 8.72
N PRO A 306 -15.18 -7.91 7.60
CA PRO A 306 -15.13 -7.12 6.39
C PRO A 306 -15.87 -5.79 6.57
N LEU A 307 -15.56 -4.80 5.73
CA LEU A 307 -16.08 -3.43 5.89
C LEU A 307 -17.62 -3.36 5.77
N ARG A 308 -18.23 -4.24 4.98
CA ARG A 308 -19.70 -4.34 4.83
C ARG A 308 -20.45 -4.73 6.11
N ASP A 309 -19.75 -5.41 7.05
CA ASP A 309 -20.30 -5.80 8.36
C ASP A 309 -20.05 -4.76 9.45
N ARG A 310 -19.36 -3.65 9.10
CA ARG A 310 -19.04 -2.50 9.98
C ARG A 310 -19.18 -1.17 9.23
N THR A 311 -20.29 -0.98 8.57
CA THR A 311 -20.56 0.20 7.73
C THR A 311 -20.54 1.52 8.51
N GLU A 312 -20.79 1.47 9.81
CA GLU A 312 -20.65 2.59 10.75
C GLU A 312 -19.23 3.16 10.84
N ASP A 313 -18.21 2.39 10.43
CA ASP A 313 -16.83 2.86 10.37
C ASP A 313 -16.53 3.71 9.11
N ILE A 314 -17.34 3.57 8.05
CA ILE A 314 -17.09 4.26 6.77
C ILE A 314 -16.95 5.76 6.93
N PRO A 315 -17.85 6.50 7.62
CA PRO A 315 -17.71 7.95 7.77
C PRO A 315 -16.42 8.36 8.49
N LEU A 316 -16.01 7.58 9.50
CA LEU A 316 -14.79 7.84 10.26
C LEU A 316 -13.53 7.59 9.42
N LEU A 317 -13.52 6.47 8.67
CA LEU A 317 -12.42 6.12 7.77
C LEU A 317 -12.27 7.16 6.67
N VAL A 318 -13.38 7.61 6.09
CA VAL A 318 -13.40 8.70 5.09
C VAL A 318 -12.75 9.96 5.65
N GLN A 319 -13.19 10.41 6.83
CA GLN A 319 -12.62 11.59 7.46
C GLN A 319 -11.15 11.42 7.81
N HIS A 320 -10.75 10.23 8.25
CA HIS A 320 -9.36 9.88 8.51
C HIS A 320 -8.51 10.00 7.24
N PHE A 321 -8.95 9.45 6.11
CA PHE A 321 -8.21 9.50 4.83
C PHE A 321 -8.11 10.92 4.28
N ILE A 322 -9.17 11.73 4.37
CA ILE A 322 -9.14 13.15 4.00
C ILE A 322 -8.11 13.89 4.86
N ASN A 323 -8.14 13.71 6.18
CA ASN A 323 -7.22 14.38 7.10
C ASN A 323 -5.76 13.97 6.89
N ARG A 324 -5.51 12.71 6.51
CA ARG A 324 -4.17 12.23 6.18
C ARG A 324 -3.61 12.92 4.92
N LYS A 325 -4.46 13.24 3.93
CA LYS A 325 -4.06 13.93 2.70
C LYS A 325 -3.90 15.44 2.87
N LYS A 326 -4.53 16.06 3.85
CA LYS A 326 -4.31 17.49 4.20
C LYS A 326 -2.84 17.79 4.45
N ARG A 327 -2.11 16.88 5.10
CA ARG A 327 -0.66 17.01 5.35
C ARG A 327 0.19 17.08 4.07
N ASN A 328 -0.40 16.81 2.90
CA ASN A 328 0.25 16.80 1.59
C ASN A 328 -0.22 17.97 0.68
N GLY A 329 -0.66 19.10 1.25
CA GLY A 329 -1.00 20.32 0.50
C GLY A 329 -2.44 20.37 -0.05
N ARG A 330 -3.36 19.54 0.45
CA ARG A 330 -4.79 19.54 0.11
C ARG A 330 -5.67 19.98 1.29
N ASP A 331 -5.24 21.00 2.03
CA ASP A 331 -5.87 21.44 3.27
C ASP A 331 -7.27 22.05 3.08
N TYR A 332 -7.62 22.40 1.86
CA TYR A 332 -8.92 22.98 1.54
C TYR A 332 -10.07 21.97 1.51
N VAL A 333 -9.79 20.67 1.30
CA VAL A 333 -10.84 19.63 1.29
C VAL A 333 -11.29 19.32 2.71
N LYS A 334 -12.58 19.52 3.01
CA LYS A 334 -13.16 19.40 4.36
C LYS A 334 -13.94 18.11 4.56
N GLY A 335 -14.59 17.58 3.52
CA GLY A 335 -15.45 16.40 3.62
C GLY A 335 -16.11 16.03 2.29
N LEU A 336 -17.13 15.18 2.38
CA LEU A 336 -18.00 14.78 1.29
C LEU A 336 -19.37 15.43 1.44
N ASP A 337 -20.10 15.58 0.32
CA ASP A 337 -21.52 15.87 0.38
C ASP A 337 -22.35 14.66 0.86
N VAL A 338 -23.62 14.91 1.18
CA VAL A 338 -24.52 13.88 1.73
C VAL A 338 -24.76 12.75 0.72
N GLN A 339 -24.83 13.09 -0.58
CA GLN A 339 -25.11 12.11 -1.64
C GLN A 339 -23.90 11.20 -1.85
N ALA A 340 -22.67 11.76 -1.86
CA ALA A 340 -21.44 11.00 -1.92
C ALA A 340 -21.27 10.06 -0.72
N MET A 341 -21.60 10.52 0.49
CA MET A 341 -21.56 9.69 1.69
C MET A 341 -22.57 8.54 1.61
N ASN A 342 -23.81 8.80 1.19
CA ASN A 342 -24.83 7.77 1.03
C ASN A 342 -24.43 6.73 -0.02
N LEU A 343 -23.79 7.16 -1.11
CA LEU A 343 -23.22 6.24 -2.09
C LEU A 343 -22.19 5.32 -1.45
N LEU A 344 -21.24 5.86 -0.70
CA LEU A 344 -20.19 5.05 -0.04
C LEU A 344 -20.78 4.04 0.97
N LEU A 345 -21.86 4.42 1.66
CA LEU A 345 -22.54 3.53 2.62
C LEU A 345 -23.30 2.39 1.93
N SER A 346 -23.71 2.55 0.67
CA SER A 346 -24.45 1.53 -0.09
C SER A 346 -23.57 0.48 -0.77
N VAL A 347 -22.25 0.71 -0.81
CA VAL A 347 -21.30 -0.15 -1.53
C VAL A 347 -20.84 -1.33 -0.66
N PRO A 348 -20.77 -2.55 -1.19
CA PRO A 348 -20.33 -3.73 -0.42
C PRO A 348 -18.82 -3.80 -0.14
N TRP A 349 -18.00 -2.96 -0.75
CA TRP A 349 -16.56 -2.85 -0.52
C TRP A 349 -15.81 -4.20 -0.51
N PHE A 350 -15.77 -4.90 -1.64
CA PHE A 350 -15.08 -6.20 -1.75
C PHE A 350 -13.57 -6.10 -1.49
N GLY A 351 -12.94 -4.96 -1.81
CA GLY A 351 -11.56 -4.64 -1.44
C GLY A 351 -11.43 -3.96 -0.07
N ASN A 352 -12.53 -3.91 0.71
CA ASN A 352 -12.57 -3.44 2.08
C ASN A 352 -11.97 -2.01 2.28
N VAL A 353 -11.23 -1.80 3.36
CA VAL A 353 -10.65 -0.51 3.72
C VAL A 353 -9.64 -0.02 2.67
N ARG A 354 -8.92 -0.94 2.01
CA ARG A 354 -7.96 -0.59 0.94
C ARG A 354 -8.66 -0.01 -0.28
N GLU A 355 -9.80 -0.57 -0.67
CA GLU A 355 -10.61 -0.06 -1.77
C GLU A 355 -11.20 1.31 -1.42
N LEU A 356 -11.82 1.44 -0.26
CA LEU A 356 -12.34 2.72 0.24
C LEU A 356 -11.24 3.79 0.28
N GLN A 357 -10.07 3.47 0.81
CA GLN A 357 -8.93 4.39 0.85
C GLN A 357 -8.56 4.87 -0.55
N ASN A 358 -8.43 3.97 -1.53
CA ASN A 358 -8.06 4.32 -2.91
C ASN A 358 -9.09 5.25 -3.56
N VAL A 359 -10.38 4.98 -3.34
CA VAL A 359 -11.47 5.81 -3.86
C VAL A 359 -11.41 7.22 -3.26
N ILE A 360 -11.29 7.33 -1.93
CA ILE A 360 -11.23 8.64 -1.26
C ILE A 360 -9.94 9.39 -1.62
N GLU A 361 -8.79 8.73 -1.67
CA GLU A 361 -7.54 9.37 -2.07
C GLU A 361 -7.60 9.95 -3.48
N ARG A 362 -8.20 9.22 -4.43
CA ARG A 362 -8.43 9.71 -5.80
C ARG A 362 -9.37 10.90 -5.81
N ALA A 363 -10.51 10.81 -5.11
CA ALA A 363 -11.49 11.89 -5.03
C ALA A 363 -10.88 13.18 -4.44
N VAL A 364 -10.07 13.08 -3.39
CA VAL A 364 -9.33 14.21 -2.80
C VAL A 364 -8.34 14.82 -3.80
N MET A 365 -7.66 14.00 -4.61
CA MET A 365 -6.72 14.50 -5.63
C MET A 365 -7.43 15.27 -6.75
N LEU A 366 -8.63 14.87 -7.12
CA LEU A 366 -9.44 15.48 -8.19
C LEU A 366 -10.31 16.64 -7.70
N ALA A 367 -10.52 16.78 -6.39
CA ALA A 367 -11.38 17.82 -5.84
C ALA A 367 -10.82 19.21 -6.15
N ALA A 368 -11.69 20.07 -6.69
CA ALA A 368 -11.44 21.50 -6.91
C ALA A 368 -12.13 22.37 -5.86
N SER A 369 -13.00 21.80 -5.01
CA SER A 369 -13.79 22.47 -3.98
C SER A 369 -13.53 21.87 -2.58
N PRO A 370 -13.92 22.56 -1.50
CA PRO A 370 -13.80 22.04 -0.13
C PRO A 370 -14.64 20.79 0.12
N THR A 371 -15.66 20.52 -0.69
CA THR A 371 -16.56 19.39 -0.55
C THR A 371 -16.45 18.48 -1.79
N ILE A 372 -16.25 17.20 -1.55
CA ILE A 372 -16.18 16.18 -2.60
C ILE A 372 -17.61 15.78 -2.96
N SER A 373 -17.98 15.96 -4.24
CA SER A 373 -19.26 15.55 -4.79
C SER A 373 -19.26 14.08 -5.25
N THR A 374 -20.46 13.54 -5.45
CA THR A 374 -20.67 12.17 -5.94
C THR A 374 -19.94 11.89 -7.26
N GLU A 375 -19.83 12.88 -8.14
CA GLU A 375 -19.18 12.77 -9.45
C GLU A 375 -17.69 12.41 -9.35
N LEU A 376 -17.04 12.79 -8.24
CA LEU A 376 -15.63 12.50 -7.99
C LEU A 376 -15.42 11.12 -7.35
N ILE A 377 -16.49 10.44 -6.91
CA ILE A 377 -16.45 9.11 -6.31
C ILE A 377 -16.49 8.04 -7.40
N GLN A 378 -15.31 7.62 -7.83
CA GLN A 378 -15.17 6.56 -8.82
C GLN A 378 -14.93 5.22 -8.13
N ILE A 379 -15.95 4.37 -8.06
CA ILE A 379 -15.88 3.03 -7.47
C ILE A 379 -15.74 2.01 -8.61
N PRO A 380 -14.72 1.15 -8.62
CA PRO A 380 -14.56 0.13 -9.64
C PRO A 380 -15.80 -0.75 -9.72
N GLY A 381 -16.40 -0.86 -10.93
CA GLY A 381 -17.61 -1.67 -11.18
C GLY A 381 -18.94 -1.01 -10.81
N ILE A 382 -18.94 0.25 -10.34
CA ILE A 382 -20.15 1.06 -10.22
C ILE A 382 -20.03 2.18 -11.26
N PRO A 383 -20.92 2.26 -12.26
CA PRO A 383 -20.95 3.38 -13.20
C PRO A 383 -21.22 4.67 -12.43
N ILE A 384 -20.47 5.71 -12.71
CA ILE A 384 -20.81 7.06 -12.24
C ILE A 384 -22.16 7.39 -12.86
N ALA A 385 -23.15 7.68 -12.02
CA ALA A 385 -24.41 8.23 -12.52
C ALA A 385 -24.08 9.62 -13.09
N GLU A 386 -23.81 9.70 -14.39
CA GLU A 386 -23.94 10.95 -15.10
C GLU A 386 -25.37 11.41 -14.88
N THR A 387 -25.53 12.59 -14.30
CA THR A 387 -26.80 13.32 -14.17
C THR A 387 -27.26 13.77 -15.56
N SER A 388 -27.58 12.82 -16.37
CA SER A 388 -28.51 12.83 -17.48
C SER A 388 -28.67 11.36 -17.86
N VAL A 389 -29.75 10.74 -17.40
CA VAL A 389 -30.09 9.37 -17.76
C VAL A 389 -30.42 9.34 -19.23
N ASP A 390 -29.39 9.26 -20.06
CA ASP A 390 -29.53 8.72 -21.39
C ASP A 390 -29.48 7.20 -21.27
N ILE A 391 -30.67 6.62 -21.21
CA ILE A 391 -30.93 5.18 -21.07
C ILE A 391 -30.46 4.39 -22.34
N ALA A 392 -29.63 4.98 -23.18
CA ALA A 392 -29.18 4.37 -24.44
C ALA A 392 -28.06 3.32 -24.31
N ASN A 393 -27.38 3.19 -23.15
CA ASN A 393 -26.21 2.31 -23.01
C ASN A 393 -26.37 1.25 -21.91
N LEU A 394 -27.42 0.42 -21.99
CA LEU A 394 -27.56 -0.80 -21.15
C LEU A 394 -26.59 -1.94 -21.54
N THR A 395 -25.64 -1.69 -22.42
CA THR A 395 -24.67 -2.68 -22.89
C THR A 395 -23.41 -2.77 -22.02
N ASP A 396 -23.16 -1.83 -21.09
CA ASP A 396 -21.97 -1.80 -20.25
C ASP A 396 -22.19 -2.29 -18.83
N ILE A 397 -22.88 -3.42 -18.67
CA ILE A 397 -22.84 -4.13 -17.38
C ILE A 397 -21.56 -4.96 -17.37
N ALA A 398 -20.51 -4.41 -16.75
CA ALA A 398 -19.23 -5.07 -16.62
C ALA A 398 -19.33 -6.41 -15.87
N PHE A 399 -18.49 -7.37 -16.27
CA PHE A 399 -18.32 -8.65 -15.60
C PHE A 399 -18.12 -8.46 -14.08
N ARG A 400 -19.00 -9.08 -13.27
CA ARG A 400 -18.89 -9.12 -11.81
C ARG A 400 -18.36 -10.48 -11.39
N LEU A 401 -17.24 -10.47 -10.65
CA LEU A 401 -16.70 -11.66 -9.98
C LEU A 401 -17.79 -12.28 -9.08
N GLY A 402 -18.09 -13.58 -9.31
CA GLY A 402 -19.13 -14.31 -8.58
C GLY A 402 -20.50 -14.42 -9.29
N THR A 403 -20.71 -13.70 -10.40
CA THR A 403 -21.94 -13.86 -11.21
C THR A 403 -21.72 -14.91 -12.30
N THR A 404 -22.52 -15.97 -12.31
CA THR A 404 -22.45 -16.94 -13.40
C THR A 404 -22.97 -16.31 -14.69
N LEU A 405 -22.45 -16.73 -15.85
CA LEU A 405 -22.94 -16.27 -17.16
C LEU A 405 -24.46 -16.44 -17.31
N LYS A 406 -25.02 -17.46 -16.70
CA LYS A 406 -26.50 -17.73 -16.69
C LYS A 406 -27.24 -16.65 -15.90
N SER A 407 -26.74 -16.30 -14.70
CA SER A 407 -27.36 -15.23 -13.87
C SER A 407 -27.21 -13.87 -14.54
N TYR A 408 -26.09 -13.62 -15.18
CA TYR A 408 -25.81 -12.38 -15.93
C TYR A 408 -26.75 -12.22 -17.12
N LYS A 409 -26.92 -13.27 -17.95
CA LYS A 409 -27.90 -13.29 -19.06
C LYS A 409 -29.34 -13.08 -18.58
N ASN A 410 -29.70 -13.68 -17.46
CA ASN A 410 -31.05 -13.51 -16.91
C ASN A 410 -31.30 -12.07 -16.43
N LEU A 411 -30.33 -11.44 -15.76
CA LEU A 411 -30.43 -10.04 -15.33
C LEU A 411 -30.55 -9.07 -16.51
N LEU A 412 -29.72 -9.25 -17.54
CA LEU A 412 -29.78 -8.47 -18.78
C LEU A 412 -31.11 -8.64 -19.49
N SER A 413 -31.57 -9.88 -19.62
CA SER A 413 -32.85 -10.21 -20.28
C SER A 413 -34.05 -9.59 -19.55
N GLN A 414 -34.09 -9.69 -18.21
CA GLN A 414 -35.13 -9.09 -17.39
C GLN A 414 -35.12 -7.56 -17.44
N SER A 415 -33.95 -6.92 -17.40
CA SER A 415 -33.82 -5.47 -17.49
C SER A 415 -34.26 -4.95 -18.87
N ALA A 416 -33.80 -5.56 -19.94
CA ALA A 416 -34.18 -5.21 -21.31
C ALA A 416 -35.69 -5.45 -21.56
N GLU A 417 -36.23 -6.57 -21.08
CA GLU A 417 -37.64 -6.88 -21.19
C GLU A 417 -38.53 -5.87 -20.44
N ARG A 418 -38.13 -5.49 -19.22
CA ARG A 418 -38.86 -4.48 -18.45
C ARG A 418 -38.88 -3.12 -19.16
N LYS A 419 -37.73 -2.68 -19.69
CA LYS A 419 -37.62 -1.42 -20.42
C LYS A 419 -38.56 -1.43 -21.67
N TYR A 420 -38.46 -2.48 -22.47
CA TYR A 420 -39.33 -2.64 -23.65
C TYR A 420 -40.81 -2.60 -23.29
N LEU A 421 -41.23 -3.26 -22.22
CA LEU A 421 -42.63 -3.27 -21.78
C LEU A 421 -43.09 -1.88 -21.30
N VAL A 422 -42.24 -1.12 -20.61
CA VAL A 422 -42.57 0.25 -20.19
C VAL A 422 -42.76 1.16 -21.41
N GLU A 423 -41.83 1.17 -22.35
CA GLU A 423 -41.91 1.98 -23.57
C GLU A 423 -43.14 1.60 -24.43
N LEU A 424 -43.44 0.30 -24.54
CA LEU A 424 -44.58 -0.22 -25.26
C LEU A 424 -45.92 0.22 -24.63
N LEU A 425 -46.04 0.14 -23.30
CA LEU A 425 -47.22 0.54 -22.56
C LEU A 425 -47.40 2.08 -22.57
N ASP A 426 -46.36 2.85 -22.49
CA ASP A 426 -46.39 4.29 -22.66
C ASP A 426 -46.87 4.68 -24.07
N TYR A 427 -46.32 4.02 -25.10
CA TYR A 427 -46.72 4.27 -26.48
C TYR A 427 -48.20 3.95 -26.76
N THR A 428 -48.73 2.92 -26.09
CA THR A 428 -50.14 2.46 -26.29
C THR A 428 -51.12 3.00 -25.25
N ASP A 429 -50.70 3.98 -24.42
CA ASP A 429 -51.50 4.55 -23.33
C ASP A 429 -52.13 3.46 -22.41
N GLY A 430 -51.40 2.36 -22.18
CA GLY A 430 -51.83 1.24 -21.35
C GLY A 430 -52.89 0.31 -22.00
N LYS A 431 -53.14 0.40 -23.30
CA LYS A 431 -54.07 -0.45 -24.03
C LYS A 431 -53.44 -1.81 -24.33
N ILE A 432 -53.73 -2.79 -23.48
CA ILE A 432 -53.10 -4.13 -23.50
C ILE A 432 -53.31 -4.86 -24.85
N GLY A 433 -54.45 -4.67 -25.51
CA GLY A 433 -54.75 -5.32 -26.81
C GLY A 433 -53.78 -4.81 -27.92
N GLU A 434 -53.65 -3.52 -28.05
CA GLU A 434 -52.74 -2.85 -28.99
C GLU A 434 -51.26 -3.17 -28.67
N ALA A 435 -50.90 -3.07 -27.39
CA ALA A 435 -49.54 -3.39 -26.93
C ALA A 435 -49.18 -4.86 -27.24
N ALA A 436 -50.07 -5.78 -27.01
CA ALA A 436 -49.85 -7.19 -27.31
C ALA A 436 -49.64 -7.44 -28.82
N GLN A 437 -50.45 -6.79 -29.67
CA GLN A 437 -50.34 -6.89 -31.11
C GLN A 437 -48.99 -6.33 -31.62
N LEU A 438 -48.57 -5.17 -31.12
CA LEU A 438 -47.30 -4.57 -31.48
C LEU A 438 -46.07 -5.41 -31.00
N ALA A 439 -46.21 -6.06 -29.84
CA ALA A 439 -45.17 -6.94 -29.30
C ALA A 439 -45.16 -8.35 -29.94
N GLY A 440 -46.08 -8.67 -30.82
CA GLY A 440 -46.22 -10.03 -31.37
C GLY A 440 -46.63 -11.08 -30.31
N LEU A 441 -47.29 -10.64 -29.24
CA LEU A 441 -47.70 -11.48 -28.12
C LEU A 441 -49.22 -11.61 -28.03
N THR A 442 -49.69 -12.66 -27.34
CA THR A 442 -51.10 -12.70 -26.93
C THR A 442 -51.32 -11.75 -25.73
N PRO A 443 -52.51 -11.15 -25.57
CA PRO A 443 -52.82 -10.29 -24.42
C PRO A 443 -52.55 -10.95 -23.06
N ARG A 444 -52.78 -12.26 -22.97
CA ARG A 444 -52.50 -13.04 -21.76
C ARG A 444 -50.99 -13.20 -21.50
N ALA A 445 -50.19 -13.39 -22.54
CA ALA A 445 -48.74 -13.49 -22.43
C ALA A 445 -48.15 -12.15 -22.01
N LEU A 446 -48.61 -11.03 -22.60
CA LEU A 446 -48.20 -9.68 -22.20
C LEU A 446 -48.54 -9.40 -20.74
N TYR A 447 -49.75 -9.72 -20.31
CA TYR A 447 -50.18 -9.53 -18.92
C TYR A 447 -49.33 -10.32 -17.92
N ASN A 448 -48.98 -11.56 -18.26
CA ASN A 448 -48.07 -12.37 -17.41
C ASN A 448 -46.68 -11.73 -17.30
N LYS A 449 -46.12 -11.20 -18.38
CA LYS A 449 -44.85 -10.51 -18.39
C LYS A 449 -44.91 -9.22 -17.57
N MET A 450 -45.97 -8.43 -17.71
CA MET A 450 -46.20 -7.24 -16.88
C MET A 450 -46.23 -7.58 -15.40
N LYS A 451 -46.92 -8.68 -15.03
CA LYS A 451 -46.99 -9.16 -13.63
C LYS A 451 -45.63 -9.55 -13.08
N VAL A 452 -44.77 -10.21 -13.88
CA VAL A 452 -43.40 -10.58 -13.50
C VAL A 452 -42.56 -9.34 -13.23
N HIS A 453 -42.76 -8.26 -13.99
CA HIS A 453 -42.02 -7.01 -13.86
C HIS A 453 -42.70 -5.96 -12.96
N GLY A 454 -43.81 -6.30 -12.29
CA GLY A 454 -44.54 -5.42 -11.38
C GLY A 454 -45.21 -4.23 -12.05
N LEU A 455 -45.47 -4.28 -13.35
CA LEU A 455 -46.10 -3.21 -14.12
C LEU A 455 -47.61 -3.32 -14.09
N LYS A 456 -48.32 -2.21 -13.89
CA LYS A 456 -49.79 -2.14 -13.91
C LYS A 456 -50.21 -1.23 -15.06
N LYS A 457 -51.29 -1.60 -15.76
CA LYS A 457 -51.84 -0.84 -16.89
C LYS A 457 -52.31 0.57 -16.49
N GLU A 458 -52.71 0.72 -15.22
CA GLU A 458 -53.20 1.96 -14.65
C GLU A 458 -52.13 3.04 -14.62
N ASP A 459 -50.86 2.65 -14.47
CA ASP A 459 -49.71 3.55 -14.38
C ASP A 459 -49.39 4.25 -15.71
N PHE A 460 -49.92 3.75 -16.82
CA PHE A 460 -49.63 4.21 -18.19
C PHE A 460 -50.87 4.85 -18.89
N LYS A 461 -51.98 5.01 -18.20
CA LYS A 461 -53.16 5.71 -18.74
C LYS A 461 -52.96 7.21 -18.64
N LYS A 462 -52.85 7.91 -19.79
CA LYS A 462 -52.93 9.39 -19.79
C LYS A 462 -54.34 9.77 -19.34
N SER A 463 -54.45 10.59 -18.30
CA SER A 463 -55.69 11.22 -17.90
C SER A 463 -56.22 12.05 -19.07
N GLU A 464 -57.34 11.70 -19.64
CA GLU A 464 -58.07 12.57 -20.56
C GLU A 464 -58.32 13.90 -19.84
N LYS A 465 -57.68 14.94 -20.33
CA LYS A 465 -58.08 16.35 -20.04
C LYS A 465 -58.74 16.92 -21.26
#